data_1eb316a875d6d4af7a4bfc66431a2543
#
_entry.id   1eb316a875d6d4af7a4bfc66431a2543
#
_cell.length_a   1.000
_cell.length_b   1.000
_cell.length_c   1.000
_cell.angle_alpha   90.00
_cell.angle_beta   90.00
_cell.angle_gamma   90.00
#
_symmetry.space_group_name_H-M   'P 1'
#
loop_
_entity.id
_entity.type
_entity.pdbx_description
1 polymer ?
#
loop_
_entity_poly.entity_id
_entity_poly.type
_entity_poly.pdbx_seq_one_letter_code
_entity_poly.pdbx_strand_id
1 'polypeptide(L)'
;MEFIAPLDPGWEAALAPQAAAFEQVGERLRARRAAGEQVLPAPEHILRAFRQPFADVRVLVLGQDPYPTPGHPIGLSFAVDRHVRPLPRSLANIHRELHDDL
;
A
#
# COMPACT_ATOMS: atom_id res chain seq x y z
N MET A 1 8.93 -4.12 -14.26
CA MET A 1 8.55 -3.99 -12.84
C MET A 1 7.98 -5.31 -12.35
N GLU A 2 8.71 -5.97 -11.47
CA GLU A 2 8.36 -7.30 -10.99
C GLU A 2 7.47 -7.24 -9.75
N PHE A 3 6.29 -6.70 -9.91
CA PHE A 3 5.31 -6.76 -8.84
C PHE A 3 4.38 -7.94 -9.09
N ILE A 4 4.08 -8.64 -8.01
CA ILE A 4 3.49 -9.98 -8.03
C ILE A 4 2.09 -10.03 -8.61
N ALA A 5 1.37 -8.91 -8.63
CA ALA A 5 0.03 -8.85 -9.18
C ALA A 5 -0.08 -7.76 -10.25
N PRO A 6 -0.84 -8.01 -11.31
CA PRO A 6 -1.04 -7.01 -12.34
C PRO A 6 -1.80 -5.81 -11.80
N LEU A 7 -1.43 -4.61 -12.28
CA LEU A 7 -2.15 -3.38 -11.99
C LEU A 7 -3.41 -3.32 -12.85
N ASP A 8 -4.40 -2.55 -12.42
CA ASP A 8 -5.52 -2.22 -13.27
C ASP A 8 -5.03 -1.50 -14.54
N PRO A 9 -5.53 -1.85 -15.74
CA PRO A 9 -5.06 -1.23 -16.99
C PRO A 9 -5.13 0.29 -17.02
N GLY A 10 -6.11 0.90 -16.38
CA GLY A 10 -6.21 2.35 -16.27
C GLY A 10 -5.06 2.94 -15.47
N TRP A 11 -4.65 2.28 -14.40
CA TRP A 11 -3.48 2.69 -13.62
C TRP A 11 -2.19 2.48 -14.38
N GLU A 12 -2.05 1.37 -15.13
CA GLU A 12 -0.86 1.15 -15.95
C GLU A 12 -0.67 2.28 -16.95
N ALA A 13 -1.74 2.70 -17.62
CA ALA A 13 -1.69 3.81 -18.55
C ALA A 13 -1.34 5.13 -17.85
N ALA A 14 -2.00 5.42 -16.74
CA ALA A 14 -1.77 6.67 -15.98
C ALA A 14 -0.35 6.76 -15.42
N LEU A 15 0.23 5.63 -15.01
CA LEU A 15 1.56 5.58 -14.38
C LEU A 15 2.70 5.33 -15.37
N ALA A 16 2.39 5.07 -16.64
CA ALA A 16 3.43 4.78 -17.65
C ALA A 16 4.56 5.82 -17.69
N PRO A 17 4.29 7.15 -17.58
CA PRO A 17 5.36 8.14 -17.54
C PRO A 17 6.32 8.01 -16.36
N GLN A 18 5.93 7.29 -15.31
CA GLN A 18 6.73 7.07 -14.10
C GLN A 18 7.40 5.70 -14.05
N ALA A 19 7.41 4.96 -15.16
CA ALA A 19 7.96 3.61 -15.18
C ALA A 19 9.40 3.53 -14.66
N ALA A 20 10.25 4.48 -15.04
CA ALA A 20 11.65 4.52 -14.59
C ALA A 20 11.75 4.71 -13.07
N ALA A 21 10.89 5.55 -12.48
CA ALA A 21 10.87 5.77 -11.04
C ALA A 21 10.44 4.51 -10.29
N PHE A 22 9.44 3.79 -10.79
CA PHE A 22 9.03 2.51 -10.23
C PHE A 22 10.14 1.46 -10.28
N GLU A 23 10.87 1.40 -11.39
CA GLU A 23 12.01 0.50 -11.54
C GLU A 23 13.10 0.77 -10.50
N GLN A 24 13.45 2.04 -10.30
CA GLN A 24 14.45 2.45 -9.30
C GLN A 24 14.01 2.06 -7.88
N VAL A 25 12.77 2.30 -7.53
CA VAL A 25 12.24 1.91 -6.22
C VAL A 25 12.28 0.39 -6.06
N GLY A 26 11.88 -0.35 -7.09
CA GLY A 26 11.92 -1.81 -7.08
C GLY A 26 13.32 -2.36 -6.84
N GLU A 27 14.32 -1.78 -7.50
CA GLU A 27 15.72 -2.17 -7.32
C GLU A 27 16.20 -1.92 -5.90
N ARG A 28 15.86 -0.77 -5.33
CA ARG A 28 16.21 -0.44 -3.94
C ARG A 28 15.58 -1.41 -2.95
N LEU A 29 14.31 -1.75 -3.16
CA LEU A 29 13.62 -2.69 -2.28
C LEU A 29 14.23 -4.09 -2.36
N ARG A 30 14.57 -4.56 -3.56
CA ARG A 30 15.25 -5.85 -3.73
C ARG A 30 16.61 -5.87 -3.04
N ALA A 31 17.39 -4.78 -3.18
CA ALA A 31 18.69 -4.67 -2.53
C ALA A 31 18.58 -4.70 -1.01
N ARG A 32 17.61 -4.01 -0.44
CA ARG A 32 17.39 -4.00 1.01
C ARG A 32 16.98 -5.37 1.52
N ARG A 33 16.11 -6.08 0.82
CA ARG A 33 15.72 -7.44 1.19
C ARG A 33 16.92 -8.39 1.11
N ALA A 34 17.72 -8.27 0.06
CA ALA A 34 18.93 -9.09 -0.10
C ALA A 34 19.94 -8.85 1.03
N ALA A 35 19.96 -7.63 1.59
CA ALA A 35 20.78 -7.29 2.74
C ALA A 35 20.19 -7.74 4.09
N GLY A 36 19.04 -8.41 4.07
CA GLY A 36 18.39 -8.92 5.29
C GLY A 36 17.49 -7.91 5.98
N GLU A 37 17.25 -6.73 5.39
CA GLU A 37 16.34 -5.75 5.97
C GLU A 37 14.89 -6.16 5.77
N GLN A 38 14.07 -5.87 6.77
CA GLN A 38 12.64 -6.06 6.68
C GLN A 38 12.00 -4.93 5.90
N VAL A 39 11.25 -5.30 4.85
CA VAL A 39 10.51 -4.34 4.04
C VAL A 39 9.01 -4.63 4.17
N LEU A 40 8.24 -3.62 4.52
CA LEU A 40 6.80 -3.71 4.69
C LEU A 40 6.09 -2.73 3.75
N PRO A 41 4.90 -3.07 3.26
CA PRO A 41 4.20 -4.33 3.43
C PRO A 41 4.85 -5.49 2.67
N ALA A 42 4.26 -6.67 2.74
CA ALA A 42 4.71 -7.82 1.94
C ALA A 42 4.71 -7.49 0.45
N PRO A 43 5.57 -8.12 -0.37
CA PRO A 43 5.71 -7.77 -1.79
C PRO A 43 4.39 -7.72 -2.56
N GLU A 44 3.49 -8.66 -2.28
CA GLU A 44 2.19 -8.75 -2.95
C GLU A 44 1.25 -7.58 -2.61
N HIS A 45 1.57 -6.80 -1.57
CA HIS A 45 0.74 -5.68 -1.12
C HIS A 45 1.30 -4.31 -1.47
N ILE A 46 2.54 -4.21 -1.96
CA ILE A 46 3.20 -2.92 -2.16
C ILE A 46 2.40 -2.00 -3.10
N LEU A 47 1.91 -2.53 -4.21
CA LEU A 47 1.14 -1.75 -5.19
C LEU A 47 -0.35 -2.10 -5.19
N ARG A 48 -0.84 -2.63 -4.07
CA ARG A 48 -2.22 -3.09 -3.97
C ARG A 48 -3.26 -2.02 -4.32
N ALA A 49 -3.00 -0.78 -3.94
CA ALA A 49 -3.94 0.31 -4.22
C ALA A 49 -4.20 0.50 -5.72
N PHE A 50 -3.24 0.15 -6.57
CA PHE A 50 -3.36 0.29 -8.02
C PHE A 50 -4.07 -0.88 -8.71
N ARG A 51 -4.62 -1.81 -7.96
CA ARG A 51 -5.48 -2.87 -8.50
C ARG A 51 -6.94 -2.43 -8.62
N GLN A 52 -7.33 -1.38 -7.90
CA GLN A 52 -8.65 -0.80 -8.01
C GLN A 52 -8.78 -0.09 -9.35
N PRO A 53 -9.96 -0.13 -10.00
CA PRO A 53 -10.13 0.55 -11.29
C PRO A 53 -9.83 2.05 -11.17
N PHE A 54 -8.91 2.53 -12.02
CA PHE A 54 -8.53 3.94 -12.04
C PHE A 54 -9.74 4.85 -12.20
N ALA A 55 -10.68 4.44 -13.06
CA ALA A 55 -11.88 5.23 -13.35
C ALA A 55 -12.82 5.39 -12.13
N ASP A 56 -12.71 4.50 -11.15
CA ASP A 56 -13.57 4.51 -9.95
C ASP A 56 -12.96 5.29 -8.79
N VAL A 57 -11.73 5.76 -8.93
CA VAL A 57 -11.05 6.49 -7.85
C VAL A 57 -11.66 7.90 -7.73
N ARG A 58 -12.11 8.23 -6.55
CA ARG A 58 -12.69 9.54 -6.24
C ARG A 58 -11.89 10.34 -5.23
N VAL A 59 -11.20 9.63 -4.33
CA VAL A 59 -10.43 10.25 -3.25
C VAL A 59 -9.09 9.55 -3.15
N LEU A 60 -8.02 10.33 -3.03
CA LEU A 60 -6.68 9.82 -2.73
C LEU A 60 -6.41 10.05 -1.25
N VAL A 61 -6.09 8.95 -0.54
CA VAL A 61 -5.63 9.02 0.85
C VAL A 61 -4.14 8.72 0.87
N LEU A 62 -3.35 9.72 1.22
CA LEU A 62 -1.89 9.60 1.26
C LEU A 62 -1.44 9.48 2.71
N GLY A 63 -0.76 8.37 3.02
CA GLY A 63 -0.12 8.16 4.32
C GLY A 63 1.37 8.42 4.24
N GLN A 64 2.03 8.41 5.39
CA GLN A 64 3.47 8.59 5.48
C GLN A 64 4.22 7.27 5.35
N ASP A 65 3.97 6.34 6.27
CA ASP A 65 4.65 5.05 6.33
C ASP A 65 3.65 3.92 6.56
N PRO A 66 3.97 2.69 6.10
CA PRO A 66 3.18 1.52 6.49
C PRO A 66 3.25 1.30 8.01
N TYR A 67 2.26 0.62 8.55
CA TYR A 67 2.34 0.18 9.94
C TYR A 67 3.57 -0.72 10.12
N PRO A 68 4.34 -0.54 11.21
CA PRO A 68 5.68 -1.15 11.33
C PRO A 68 5.70 -2.61 11.77
N THR A 69 4.56 -3.18 12.13
CA THR A 69 4.52 -4.56 12.60
C THR A 69 4.34 -5.54 11.43
N PRO A 70 5.20 -6.57 11.30
CA PRO A 70 5.04 -7.58 10.25
C PRO A 70 3.64 -8.18 10.26
N GLY A 71 3.06 -8.33 9.07
CA GLY A 71 1.71 -8.87 8.91
C GLY A 71 0.58 -7.86 9.13
N HIS A 72 0.87 -6.66 9.62
CA HIS A 72 -0.14 -5.62 9.83
C HIS A 72 -0.45 -4.82 8.56
N PRO A 73 0.54 -4.21 7.85
CA PRO A 73 0.24 -3.37 6.69
C PRO A 73 -0.16 -4.22 5.48
N ILE A 74 -1.12 -3.74 4.73
CA ILE A 74 -1.66 -4.45 3.56
C ILE A 74 -1.62 -3.62 2.27
N GLY A 75 -0.87 -2.52 2.25
CA GLY A 75 -0.69 -1.70 1.05
C GLY A 75 -1.78 -0.65 0.83
N LEU A 76 -2.61 -0.40 1.82
CA LEU A 76 -3.64 0.64 1.81
C LEU A 76 -3.46 1.52 3.04
N SER A 77 -3.51 2.84 2.84
CA SER A 77 -3.36 3.79 3.95
C SER A 77 -4.44 3.58 5.01
N PHE A 78 -4.01 3.58 6.28
CA PHE A 78 -4.89 3.40 7.44
C PHE A 78 -5.69 2.10 7.40
N ALA A 79 -5.09 1.04 6.86
CA ALA A 79 -5.69 -0.29 6.82
C ALA A 79 -4.67 -1.32 7.29
N VAL A 80 -5.16 -2.35 7.94
CA VAL A 80 -4.36 -3.49 8.40
C VAL A 80 -5.03 -4.79 7.96
N ASP A 81 -4.26 -5.88 8.03
CA ASP A 81 -4.82 -7.20 7.78
C ASP A 81 -6.01 -7.44 8.72
N ARG A 82 -7.05 -8.09 8.20
CA ARG A 82 -8.31 -8.33 8.94
C ARG A 82 -8.16 -9.09 10.24
N HIS A 83 -7.04 -9.79 10.42
CA HIS A 83 -6.74 -10.55 11.63
C HIS A 83 -6.09 -9.72 12.73
N VAL A 84 -5.72 -8.48 12.44
CA VAL A 84 -5.01 -7.63 13.39
C VAL A 84 -5.96 -7.14 14.49
N ARG A 85 -5.63 -7.51 15.72
CA ARG A 85 -6.32 -7.05 16.94
C ARG A 85 -5.30 -6.91 18.07
N PRO A 86 -5.34 -5.82 18.87
CA PRO A 86 -6.22 -4.65 18.69
C PRO A 86 -5.82 -3.82 17.47
N LEU A 87 -6.73 -2.97 17.02
CA LEU A 87 -6.44 -2.05 15.89
C LEU A 87 -5.37 -1.04 16.30
N PRO A 88 -4.53 -0.59 15.34
CA PRO A 88 -3.64 0.54 15.58
C PRO A 88 -4.45 1.75 16.07
N ARG A 89 -3.85 2.55 16.95
CA ARG A 89 -4.55 3.68 17.57
C ARG A 89 -5.09 4.67 16.56
N SER A 90 -4.30 4.99 15.53
CA SER A 90 -4.74 5.91 14.47
C SER A 90 -5.97 5.39 13.74
N LEU A 91 -5.98 4.10 13.42
CA LEU A 91 -7.11 3.47 12.72
C LEU A 91 -8.35 3.41 13.61
N ALA A 92 -8.18 3.08 14.89
CA ALA A 92 -9.28 3.06 15.84
C ALA A 92 -9.91 4.46 15.98
N ASN A 93 -9.09 5.51 15.98
CA ASN A 93 -9.58 6.89 16.03
C ASN A 93 -10.37 7.26 14.76
N ILE A 94 -9.89 6.83 13.59
CA ILE A 94 -10.58 7.06 12.32
C ILE A 94 -11.94 6.36 12.32
N HIS A 95 -12.00 5.12 12.76
CA HIS A 95 -13.27 4.38 12.85
C HIS A 95 -14.25 5.06 13.79
N ARG A 96 -13.78 5.58 14.92
CA ARG A 96 -14.61 6.30 15.87
C ARG A 96 -15.20 7.56 15.25
N GLU A 97 -14.36 8.37 14.58
CA GLU A 97 -14.81 9.59 13.91
C GLU A 97 -15.82 9.29 12.81
N LEU A 98 -15.56 8.27 12.01
CA LEU A 98 -16.48 7.86 10.95
C LEU A 98 -17.83 7.44 11.53
N HIS A 99 -17.82 6.68 12.63
CA HIS A 99 -19.04 6.24 13.29
C HIS A 99 -19.83 7.43 13.87
N ASP A 100 -19.13 8.38 14.50
CA ASP A 100 -19.77 9.56 15.10
C ASP A 100 -20.35 10.51 14.05
N ASP A 101 -19.74 10.55 12.87
CA ASP A 101 -20.19 11.41 11.77
C ASP A 101 -21.35 10.83 10.97
N LEU A 102 -21.55 9.55 11.02
CA LEU A 102 -22.63 8.85 10.36
C LEU A 102 -23.81 8.62 11.31
#